data_e58ac22342ef06e965f0e20c8d69fe07
#
_entry.id   e58ac22342ef06e965f0e20c8d69fe07
#
_cell.length_a   1.000
_cell.length_b   1.000
_cell.length_c   1.000
_cell.angle_alpha   90.00
_cell.angle_beta   90.00
_cell.angle_gamma   90.00
#
_symmetry.space_group_name_H-M   'P 1'
#
loop_
_entity.id
_entity.type
_entity.pdbx_description
1 polymer ?
#
loop_
_entity_poly.entity_id
_entity_poly.type
_entity_poly.pdbx_seq_one_letter_code
_entity_poly.pdbx_strand_id
1 'polypeptide(L)'
;MRARFTILIAAAALVALAACDSGPRLTATSAPAAAEGESSAAFQPITDVPIPDGARLDSERSLVLGGQDNWTGRLVFTIGESSADAFARYHQEMPRFGWRLITSVQAESSVLAFSQGDRIATIQIEGRTLSGATVAITMSPRHSGDDSVQVRPLGE
;
A
#
# COMPACT_ATOMS: atom_id res chain seq x y z
N MET A 1 -20.04 -68.75 -22.29
CA MET A 1 -19.79 -67.68 -23.22
C MET A 1 -19.15 -66.52 -22.42
N ARG A 2 -17.91 -66.19 -22.79
CA ARG A 2 -17.01 -65.31 -22.02
C ARG A 2 -17.07 -63.91 -22.60
N ALA A 3 -17.58 -62.94 -21.84
CA ALA A 3 -17.48 -61.50 -22.15
C ALA A 3 -16.35 -60.90 -21.34
N ARG A 4 -15.28 -60.52 -22.02
CA ARG A 4 -14.13 -59.81 -21.43
C ARG A 4 -14.45 -58.31 -21.41
N PHE A 5 -14.57 -57.78 -20.23
CA PHE A 5 -14.73 -56.34 -19.97
C PHE A 5 -13.34 -55.71 -19.99
N THR A 6 -13.04 -54.97 -21.01
CA THR A 6 -11.81 -54.20 -21.10
C THR A 6 -12.05 -52.84 -20.44
N ILE A 7 -11.44 -52.63 -19.29
CA ILE A 7 -11.47 -51.35 -18.57
C ILE A 7 -10.41 -50.45 -19.21
N LEU A 8 -10.86 -49.41 -19.90
CA LEU A 8 -10.05 -48.30 -20.36
C LEU A 8 -9.87 -47.32 -19.19
N ILE A 9 -8.66 -47.27 -18.64
CA ILE A 9 -8.25 -46.27 -17.65
C ILE A 9 -7.91 -45.00 -18.43
N ALA A 10 -8.82 -44.02 -18.37
CA ALA A 10 -8.53 -42.66 -18.83
C ALA A 10 -7.75 -41.94 -17.74
N ALA A 11 -6.46 -41.76 -17.95
CA ALA A 11 -5.62 -40.90 -17.11
C ALA A 11 -5.97 -39.43 -17.36
N ALA A 12 -6.73 -38.83 -16.47
CA ALA A 12 -6.96 -37.39 -16.45
C ALA A 12 -5.71 -36.69 -15.91
N ALA A 13 -4.96 -36.06 -16.78
CA ALA A 13 -3.86 -35.18 -16.41
C ALA A 13 -4.44 -33.89 -15.80
N LEU A 14 -4.39 -33.75 -14.48
CA LEU A 14 -4.61 -32.48 -13.81
C LEU A 14 -3.42 -31.57 -14.09
N VAL A 15 -3.60 -30.60 -14.99
CA VAL A 15 -2.70 -29.49 -15.15
C VAL A 15 -2.98 -28.52 -13.99
N ALA A 16 -2.13 -28.55 -12.96
CA ALA A 16 -2.11 -27.55 -11.92
C ALA A 16 -1.61 -26.22 -12.53
N LEU A 17 -2.52 -25.28 -12.78
CA LEU A 17 -2.13 -23.90 -13.03
C LEU A 17 -1.60 -23.31 -11.71
N ALA A 18 -0.29 -23.37 -11.55
CA ALA A 18 0.41 -22.54 -10.55
C ALA A 18 0.31 -21.09 -11.04
N ALA A 19 -0.66 -20.36 -10.50
CA ALA A 19 -0.70 -18.90 -10.64
C ALA A 19 0.53 -18.33 -9.93
N CYS A 20 1.55 -17.94 -10.71
CA CYS A 20 2.68 -17.20 -10.21
C CYS A 20 2.20 -15.79 -9.80
N ASP A 21 1.87 -15.62 -8.54
CA ASP A 21 1.70 -14.33 -7.90
C ASP A 21 3.10 -13.75 -7.65
N SER A 22 3.64 -13.09 -8.66
CA SER A 22 5.05 -12.67 -8.74
C SER A 22 5.29 -11.21 -8.40
N GLY A 23 4.39 -10.57 -7.63
CA GLY A 23 4.63 -9.22 -7.12
C GLY A 23 5.70 -9.20 -6.01
N PRO A 24 6.64 -8.24 -5.99
CA PRO A 24 7.57 -8.09 -4.88
C PRO A 24 6.79 -7.80 -3.58
N ARG A 25 7.14 -8.54 -2.53
CA ARG A 25 6.53 -8.35 -1.20
C ARG A 25 7.20 -7.17 -0.51
N LEU A 26 6.40 -6.30 0.06
CA LEU A 26 6.90 -5.23 0.92
C LEU A 26 7.31 -5.81 2.27
N THR A 27 8.43 -5.32 2.80
CA THR A 27 8.82 -5.63 4.17
C THR A 27 7.93 -4.85 5.13
N ALA A 28 7.35 -5.54 6.12
CA ALA A 28 6.58 -4.90 7.15
C ALA A 28 7.42 -3.89 7.93
N THR A 29 6.89 -2.70 8.13
CA THR A 29 7.53 -1.67 8.94
C THR A 29 6.73 -1.52 10.24
N SER A 30 7.33 -1.99 11.34
CA SER A 30 6.87 -1.71 12.69
C SER A 30 7.59 -0.49 13.24
N ALA A 31 6.99 0.24 14.18
CA ALA A 31 7.65 1.34 14.87
C ALA A 31 9.00 0.87 15.47
N PRO A 32 10.05 1.69 15.48
CA PRO A 32 11.41 1.26 15.76
C PRO A 32 11.56 0.68 17.16
N ALA A 33 11.56 -0.64 17.23
CA ALA A 33 12.24 -1.40 18.27
C ALA A 33 13.41 -2.05 17.55
N ALA A 34 14.63 -1.68 17.95
CA ALA A 34 15.86 -2.14 17.33
C ALA A 34 15.94 -3.67 17.23
N ALA A 35 16.06 -4.21 16.02
CA ALA A 35 16.63 -5.54 15.76
C ALA A 35 17.04 -5.67 14.30
N GLU A 36 18.26 -6.04 14.10
CA GLU A 36 18.97 -6.31 12.84
C GLU A 36 18.48 -7.61 12.19
N GLY A 37 18.44 -7.64 10.85
CA GLY A 37 18.17 -8.86 10.07
C GLY A 37 18.14 -8.60 8.56
N GLU A 38 19.13 -9.11 7.86
CA GLU A 38 19.53 -8.91 6.47
C GLU A 38 18.41 -9.17 5.42
N SER A 39 18.19 -8.27 4.59
CA SER A 39 18.33 -7.97 3.17
C SER A 39 17.97 -9.05 2.15
N SER A 40 16.94 -8.77 1.40
CA SER A 40 16.85 -9.16 -0.01
C SER A 40 16.67 -7.88 -0.84
N ALA A 41 17.70 -7.55 -1.60
CA ALA A 41 17.83 -6.30 -2.32
C ALA A 41 16.85 -6.20 -3.49
N ALA A 42 15.91 -5.26 -3.42
CA ALA A 42 15.32 -4.61 -4.57
C ALA A 42 14.42 -3.40 -4.23
N PHE A 43 13.87 -3.31 -3.03
CA PHE A 43 13.12 -2.13 -2.61
C PHE A 43 13.66 -1.65 -1.27
N GLN A 44 14.21 -0.44 -1.22
CA GLN A 44 14.65 0.13 0.05
C GLN A 44 13.43 0.25 0.97
N PRO A 45 13.43 -0.35 2.15
CA PRO A 45 12.27 -0.35 3.01
C PRO A 45 11.92 1.10 3.38
N ILE A 46 10.68 1.49 3.10
CA ILE A 46 10.14 2.74 3.58
C ILE A 46 9.96 2.60 5.10
N THR A 47 10.50 3.53 5.87
CA THR A 47 10.58 3.43 7.33
C THR A 47 9.72 4.44 8.06
N ASP A 48 9.11 5.38 7.36
CA ASP A 48 8.35 6.50 7.92
C ASP A 48 6.83 6.31 7.91
N VAL A 49 6.36 5.15 7.41
CA VAL A 49 4.94 4.77 7.44
C VAL A 49 4.79 3.29 7.79
N PRO A 50 3.68 2.88 8.46
CA PRO A 50 3.44 1.49 8.76
C PRO A 50 3.13 0.69 7.49
N ILE A 51 3.89 -0.38 7.26
CA ILE A 51 3.62 -1.36 6.21
C ILE A 51 3.23 -2.68 6.89
N PRO A 52 2.01 -3.20 6.68
CA PRO A 52 1.57 -4.45 7.28
C PRO A 52 2.35 -5.67 6.77
N ASP A 53 2.45 -6.70 7.62
CA ASP A 53 3.01 -7.99 7.21
C ASP A 53 2.24 -8.58 6.04
N GLY A 54 2.97 -9.15 5.07
CA GLY A 54 2.37 -9.77 3.90
C GLY A 54 1.83 -8.78 2.87
N ALA A 55 2.08 -7.48 3.02
CA ALA A 55 1.78 -6.48 2.00
C ALA A 55 2.49 -6.81 0.69
N ARG A 56 1.75 -6.71 -0.43
CA ARG A 56 2.26 -6.99 -1.78
C ARG A 56 2.28 -5.72 -2.60
N LEU A 57 3.47 -5.31 -2.98
CA LEU A 57 3.68 -4.11 -3.78
C LEU A 57 3.06 -4.26 -5.17
N ASP A 58 2.32 -3.24 -5.59
CA ASP A 58 1.92 -3.01 -6.97
C ASP A 58 2.93 -2.04 -7.61
N SER A 59 3.96 -2.61 -8.25
CA SER A 59 5.05 -1.82 -8.83
C SER A 59 4.62 -1.01 -10.05
N GLU A 60 3.57 -1.42 -10.76
CA GLU A 60 3.06 -0.70 -11.93
C GLU A 60 2.35 0.59 -11.53
N ARG A 61 1.72 0.59 -10.35
CA ARG A 61 0.99 1.75 -9.81
C ARG A 61 1.77 2.55 -8.78
N SER A 62 3.02 2.15 -8.50
CA SER A 62 3.90 2.80 -7.52
C SER A 62 5.00 3.59 -8.20
N LEU A 63 5.26 4.78 -7.68
CA LEU A 63 6.42 5.61 -8.03
C LEU A 63 6.94 6.24 -6.74
N VAL A 64 8.11 5.84 -6.30
CA VAL A 64 8.75 6.34 -5.08
C VAL A 64 10.07 6.99 -5.45
N LEU A 65 10.24 8.25 -5.09
CA LEU A 65 11.41 9.06 -5.35
C LEU A 65 11.98 9.55 -4.02
N GLY A 66 13.29 9.47 -3.84
CA GLY A 66 13.98 9.90 -2.62
C GLY A 66 14.44 8.75 -1.73
N GLY A 67 14.71 9.05 -0.46
CA GLY A 67 15.23 8.10 0.54
C GLY A 67 14.13 7.36 1.31
N GLN A 68 14.53 6.51 2.26
CA GLN A 68 13.63 5.65 3.04
C GLN A 68 12.63 6.41 3.93
N ASP A 69 13.05 7.53 4.47
CA ASP A 69 12.34 8.37 5.43
C ASP A 69 11.99 9.77 4.89
N ASN A 70 12.38 10.04 3.65
CA ASN A 70 12.15 11.33 2.99
C ASN A 70 11.84 11.13 1.50
N TRP A 71 10.86 10.29 1.22
CA TRP A 71 10.41 10.00 -0.13
C TRP A 71 9.21 10.88 -0.53
N THR A 72 9.02 11.00 -1.82
CA THR A 72 7.87 11.64 -2.46
C THR A 72 7.33 10.71 -3.52
N GLY A 73 6.03 10.73 -3.76
CA GLY A 73 5.40 9.94 -4.79
C GLY A 73 4.21 9.14 -4.29
N ARG A 74 4.00 7.98 -4.88
CA ARG A 74 2.87 7.10 -4.58
C ARG A 74 3.34 5.67 -4.39
N LEU A 75 2.94 5.05 -3.30
CA LEU A 75 3.16 3.66 -2.97
C LEU A 75 1.81 2.95 -2.97
N VAL A 76 1.64 1.92 -3.78
CA VAL A 76 0.42 1.12 -3.87
C VAL A 76 0.73 -0.32 -3.52
N PHE A 77 -0.08 -0.92 -2.68
CA PHE A 77 0.05 -2.33 -2.30
C PHE A 77 -1.27 -2.93 -1.88
N THR A 78 -1.35 -4.26 -1.89
CA THR A 78 -2.49 -5.01 -1.41
C THR A 78 -2.17 -5.70 -0.10
N ILE A 79 -3.19 -5.83 0.76
CA ILE A 79 -3.12 -6.46 2.07
C ILE A 79 -4.27 -7.46 2.23
N GLY A 80 -4.12 -8.42 3.15
CA GLY A 80 -5.13 -9.44 3.40
C GLY A 80 -6.26 -9.01 4.34
N GLU A 81 -6.07 -7.92 5.09
CA GLU A 81 -7.08 -7.39 6.02
C GLU A 81 -8.16 -6.58 5.29
N SER A 82 -9.33 -6.43 5.92
CA SER A 82 -10.44 -5.66 5.38
C SER A 82 -10.11 -4.16 5.28
N SER A 83 -10.84 -3.42 4.44
CA SER A 83 -10.67 -1.97 4.34
C SER A 83 -10.96 -1.24 5.66
N ALA A 84 -11.90 -1.76 6.46
CA ALA A 84 -12.22 -1.20 7.77
C ALA A 84 -11.07 -1.42 8.79
N ASP A 85 -10.47 -2.62 8.81
CA ASP A 85 -9.34 -2.92 9.68
C ASP A 85 -8.10 -2.12 9.26
N ALA A 86 -7.85 -2.02 7.96
CA ALA A 86 -6.80 -1.19 7.41
C ALA A 86 -6.96 0.29 7.80
N PHE A 87 -8.18 0.83 7.70
CA PHE A 87 -8.48 2.19 8.14
C PHE A 87 -8.16 2.39 9.63
N ALA A 88 -8.63 1.47 10.49
CA ALA A 88 -8.37 1.52 11.91
C ALA A 88 -6.87 1.45 12.24
N ARG A 89 -6.13 0.56 11.53
CA ARG A 89 -4.67 0.43 11.65
C ARG A 89 -3.97 1.75 11.36
N TYR A 90 -4.19 2.35 10.18
CA TYR A 90 -3.51 3.60 9.80
C TYR A 90 -3.88 4.75 10.74
N HIS A 91 -5.13 4.82 11.16
CA HIS A 91 -5.57 5.83 12.13
C HIS A 91 -4.82 5.71 13.47
N GLN A 92 -4.50 4.49 13.92
CA GLN A 92 -3.83 4.24 15.19
C GLN A 92 -2.29 4.26 15.10
N GLU A 93 -1.74 3.76 13.99
CA GLU A 93 -0.29 3.55 13.87
C GLU A 93 0.45 4.77 13.30
N MET A 94 -0.12 5.52 12.37
CA MET A 94 0.55 6.70 11.80
C MET A 94 1.06 7.70 12.87
N PRO A 95 0.32 7.98 13.97
CA PRO A 95 0.83 8.83 15.03
C PRO A 95 2.10 8.30 15.72
N ARG A 96 2.30 6.98 15.75
CA ARG A 96 3.52 6.37 16.33
C ARG A 96 4.76 6.61 15.47
N PHE A 97 4.56 6.89 14.18
CA PHE A 97 5.60 7.29 13.23
C PHE A 97 5.78 8.81 13.18
N GLY A 98 5.14 9.57 14.10
CA GLY A 98 5.26 11.02 14.19
C GLY A 98 4.32 11.81 13.27
N TRP A 99 3.38 11.13 12.60
CA TRP A 99 2.39 11.77 11.75
C TRP A 99 1.21 12.31 12.56
N ARG A 100 0.77 13.51 12.24
CA ARG A 100 -0.41 14.14 12.85
C ARG A 100 -1.59 14.06 11.89
N LEU A 101 -2.71 13.51 12.35
CA LEU A 101 -3.94 13.44 11.56
C LEU A 101 -4.45 14.85 11.23
N ILE A 102 -4.77 15.07 9.95
CA ILE A 102 -5.42 16.27 9.44
C ILE A 102 -6.92 16.01 9.29
N THR A 103 -7.26 14.93 8.60
CA THR A 103 -8.64 14.53 8.34
C THR A 103 -8.74 13.04 8.07
N SER A 104 -9.92 12.48 8.31
CA SER A 104 -10.25 11.09 7.97
C SER A 104 -11.69 10.99 7.53
N VAL A 105 -11.93 10.22 6.48
CA VAL A 105 -13.25 9.89 5.96
C VAL A 105 -13.29 8.39 5.72
N GLN A 106 -14.22 7.70 6.37
CA GLN A 106 -14.46 6.28 6.17
C GLN A 106 -15.68 6.08 5.27
N ALA A 107 -15.47 5.48 4.11
CA ALA A 107 -16.47 5.22 3.09
C ALA A 107 -16.09 3.97 2.31
N GLU A 108 -16.73 3.71 1.17
CA GLU A 108 -16.32 2.65 0.24
C GLU A 108 -14.87 2.82 -0.21
N SER A 109 -14.48 4.03 -0.58
CA SER A 109 -13.09 4.47 -0.70
C SER A 109 -12.79 5.39 0.48
N SER A 110 -12.09 4.86 1.48
CA SER A 110 -11.73 5.58 2.70
C SER A 110 -10.46 6.39 2.51
N VAL A 111 -10.39 7.57 3.14
CA VAL A 111 -9.24 8.47 3.02
C VAL A 111 -8.81 8.95 4.40
N LEU A 112 -7.51 8.92 4.66
CA LEU A 112 -6.88 9.58 5.80
C LEU A 112 -5.78 10.50 5.28
N ALA A 113 -5.69 11.71 5.83
CA ALA A 113 -4.61 12.64 5.53
C ALA A 113 -3.86 13.01 6.82
N PHE A 114 -2.55 12.99 6.73
CA PHE A 114 -1.64 13.26 7.84
C PHE A 114 -0.59 14.30 7.43
N SER A 115 -0.01 14.97 8.43
CA SER A 115 1.12 15.89 8.23
C SER A 115 2.27 15.55 9.17
N GLN A 116 3.50 15.70 8.66
CA GLN A 116 4.73 15.64 9.44
C GLN A 116 5.72 16.67 8.89
N GLY A 117 6.00 17.71 9.70
CA GLY A 117 6.82 18.84 9.22
C GLY A 117 6.20 19.49 7.99
N ASP A 118 6.96 19.53 6.92
CA ASP A 118 6.59 20.06 5.59
C ASP A 118 6.06 19.00 4.62
N ARG A 119 5.69 17.80 5.12
CA ARG A 119 5.20 16.68 4.32
C ARG A 119 3.74 16.37 4.63
N ILE A 120 3.03 15.90 3.61
CA ILE A 120 1.67 15.38 3.71
C ILE A 120 1.64 13.95 3.19
N ALA A 121 1.06 13.05 3.99
CA ALA A 121 0.74 11.70 3.59
C ALA A 121 -0.78 11.57 3.42
N THR A 122 -1.23 11.18 2.23
CA THR A 122 -2.63 10.83 1.96
C THR A 122 -2.73 9.34 1.75
N ILE A 123 -3.54 8.67 2.56
CA ILE A 123 -3.77 7.22 2.51
C ILE A 123 -5.17 6.98 1.99
N GLN A 124 -5.27 6.33 0.85
CA GLN A 124 -6.53 5.89 0.26
C GLN A 124 -6.64 4.37 0.43
N ILE A 125 -7.80 3.90 0.89
CA ILE A 125 -8.05 2.49 1.18
C ILE A 125 -9.32 2.06 0.49
N GLU A 126 -9.23 1.02 -0.32
CA GLU A 126 -10.34 0.45 -1.08
C GLU A 126 -10.46 -1.05 -0.81
N GLY A 127 -11.66 -1.52 -0.51
CA GLY A 127 -11.94 -2.94 -0.38
C GLY A 127 -11.79 -3.66 -1.73
N ARG A 128 -11.27 -4.89 -1.69
CA ARG A 128 -11.18 -5.75 -2.88
C ARG A 128 -12.38 -6.68 -2.96
N THR A 129 -12.79 -7.03 -4.17
CA THR A 129 -14.01 -7.82 -4.44
C THR A 129 -14.02 -9.20 -3.76
N LEU A 130 -12.88 -9.88 -3.67
CA LEU A 130 -12.82 -11.22 -3.09
C LEU A 130 -12.40 -11.20 -1.63
N SER A 131 -11.33 -10.49 -1.31
CA SER A 131 -10.82 -10.34 0.06
C SER A 131 -9.71 -9.31 0.13
N GLY A 132 -9.52 -8.72 1.31
CA GLY A 132 -8.45 -7.77 1.58
C GLY A 132 -8.76 -6.35 1.09
N ALA A 133 -7.74 -5.53 1.11
CA ALA A 133 -7.82 -4.14 0.66
C ALA A 133 -6.63 -3.75 -0.22
N THR A 134 -6.84 -2.72 -1.03
CA THR A 134 -5.77 -1.98 -1.71
C THR A 134 -5.53 -0.70 -0.93
N VAL A 135 -4.27 -0.45 -0.62
CA VAL A 135 -3.82 0.76 0.04
C VAL A 135 -2.92 1.55 -0.90
N ALA A 136 -3.20 2.83 -1.04
CA ALA A 136 -2.37 3.76 -1.79
C ALA A 136 -1.95 4.91 -0.87
N ILE A 137 -0.65 5.02 -0.61
CA ILE A 137 -0.07 6.11 0.16
C ILE A 137 0.56 7.09 -0.82
N THR A 138 0.08 8.32 -0.82
CA THR A 138 0.66 9.42 -1.60
C THR A 138 1.38 10.36 -0.65
N MET A 139 2.67 10.56 -0.91
CA MET A 139 3.54 11.44 -0.14
C MET A 139 3.88 12.67 -0.98
N SER A 140 3.62 13.84 -0.44
CA SER A 140 3.91 15.11 -1.10
C SER A 140 4.50 16.14 -0.13
N PRO A 141 5.32 17.08 -0.60
CA PRO A 141 5.66 18.24 0.20
C PRO A 141 4.40 19.10 0.43
N ARG A 142 4.33 19.70 1.61
CA ARG A 142 3.33 20.74 1.90
C ARG A 142 3.76 22.02 1.18
N HIS A 143 2.98 22.46 0.20
CA HIS A 143 3.12 23.80 -0.28
C HIS A 143 2.53 24.75 0.78
N SER A 144 3.39 25.47 1.50
CA SER A 144 2.95 26.64 2.25
C SER A 144 2.53 27.64 1.19
N GLY A 145 1.22 27.79 1.00
CA GLY A 145 0.68 28.74 0.01
C GLY A 145 1.01 30.16 0.43
N ASP A 146 2.20 30.60 0.09
CA ASP A 146 2.54 32.02 -0.05
C ASP A 146 2.32 32.41 -1.53
N ASP A 147 1.23 31.90 -2.08
CA ASP A 147 0.69 32.42 -3.31
C ASP A 147 -0.30 33.53 -2.93
N SER A 148 0.24 34.64 -2.47
CA SER A 148 -0.45 35.92 -2.59
C SER A 148 -0.69 36.12 -4.08
N VAL A 149 -1.86 35.64 -4.57
CA VAL A 149 -2.41 36.08 -5.85
C VAL A 149 -2.50 37.60 -5.76
N GLN A 150 -1.47 38.29 -6.20
CA GLN A 150 -1.52 39.72 -6.45
C GLN A 150 -2.52 39.91 -7.58
N VAL A 151 -3.78 40.05 -7.22
CA VAL A 151 -4.79 40.59 -8.12
C VAL A 151 -4.36 41.98 -8.44
N ARG A 152 -3.66 42.16 -9.59
CA ARG A 152 -3.33 43.44 -10.14
C ARG A 152 -4.65 44.09 -10.55
N PRO A 153 -5.09 45.20 -9.93
CA PRO A 153 -6.26 45.90 -10.40
C PRO A 153 -5.98 46.37 -11.84
N LEU A 154 -6.90 46.02 -12.74
CA LEU A 154 -6.90 46.57 -14.09
C LEU A 154 -7.12 48.06 -13.92
N GLY A 155 -6.07 48.82 -14.25
CA GLY A 155 -6.07 50.26 -14.13
C GLY A 155 -7.16 50.93 -14.99
N GLU A 156 -7.69 52.01 -14.45
CA GLU A 156 -8.50 53.00 -15.17
C GLU A 156 -7.77 53.59 -16.36
#